data_29a91b22ff4863c71eaa6e679dcd1c90
#
_entry.id   29a91b22ff4863c71eaa6e679dcd1c90
#
_cell.length_a   1.000
_cell.length_b   1.000
_cell.length_c   1.000
_cell.angle_alpha   90.00
_cell.angle_beta   90.00
_cell.angle_gamma   90.00
#
_symmetry.space_group_name_H-M   'P 1'
#
loop_
_entity.id
_entity.type
_entity.pdbx_description
1 polymer ?
#
loop_
_entity_poly.entity_id
_entity_poly.type
_entity_poly.pdbx_seq_one_letter_code
_entity_poly.pdbx_strand_id
1 'polypeptide(L)'
;MNRREFMTWAGAGFLASSLPVALAACSSPTSTATSQLPPPPIAMARADGYTVMADVADLRPDAAIETMSPDKKPIAITGDIKKPESIVAVNPTCTHKGCVVKWNDSGKQFVCPCHGASFASSGQVIKGPASEPLPTYGVKVENGKILVKV
;
A
#
# COMPACT_ATOMS: atom_id res chain seq x y z
N MET A 1 -7.90 -32.56 16.94
CA MET A 1 -9.28 -32.73 16.46
C MET A 1 -9.24 -33.62 15.24
N ASN A 2 -9.77 -34.86 15.38
CA ASN A 2 -9.57 -35.95 14.42
C ASN A 2 -10.60 -35.92 13.29
N ARG A 3 -10.11 -36.13 12.07
CA ARG A 3 -10.87 -36.15 10.80
C ARG A 3 -11.87 -37.31 10.63
N ARG A 4 -12.28 -38.00 11.71
CA ARG A 4 -13.08 -39.24 11.63
C ARG A 4 -14.52 -39.15 12.10
N GLU A 5 -15.03 -37.96 12.51
CA GLU A 5 -16.40 -37.82 13.03
C GLU A 5 -17.40 -37.15 12.08
N PHE A 6 -17.06 -36.98 10.80
CA PHE A 6 -17.96 -36.31 9.83
C PHE A 6 -18.83 -37.28 9.00
N MET A 7 -18.86 -38.56 9.31
CA MET A 7 -19.54 -39.60 8.51
C MET A 7 -20.65 -40.33 9.27
N THR A 8 -21.55 -39.64 9.97
CA THR A 8 -22.72 -40.33 10.54
C THR A 8 -23.92 -39.40 10.71
N TRP A 9 -24.41 -38.79 9.64
CA TRP A 9 -25.78 -38.26 9.61
C TRP A 9 -26.35 -38.37 8.21
N ALA A 10 -26.61 -39.59 7.76
CA ALA A 10 -27.47 -39.88 6.63
C ALA A 10 -28.51 -40.89 7.10
N GLY A 11 -29.73 -40.49 7.24
CA GLY A 11 -30.82 -41.42 7.58
C GLY A 11 -32.20 -40.79 7.77
N ALA A 12 -32.96 -40.84 6.73
CA ALA A 12 -34.40 -41.10 6.71
C ALA A 12 -35.40 -40.03 7.15
N GLY A 13 -36.31 -39.73 6.25
CA GLY A 13 -37.58 -39.07 6.55
C GLY A 13 -38.33 -38.55 5.34
N PHE A 14 -38.79 -39.42 4.47
CA PHE A 14 -39.82 -39.11 3.45
C PHE A 14 -41.13 -38.80 4.12
N LEU A 15 -41.75 -37.66 3.89
CA LEU A 15 -43.19 -37.48 3.83
C LEU A 15 -43.52 -36.44 2.75
N ALA A 16 -44.22 -36.94 1.74
CA ALA A 16 -44.81 -36.16 0.66
C ALA A 16 -45.99 -35.32 1.20
N SER A 17 -46.04 -34.05 0.88
CA SER A 17 -47.25 -33.25 0.96
C SER A 17 -47.29 -32.29 -0.22
N SER A 18 -48.16 -32.63 -1.17
CA SER A 18 -48.45 -31.86 -2.36
C SER A 18 -49.44 -30.74 -2.01
N LEU A 19 -49.08 -29.49 -2.28
CA LEU A 19 -50.04 -28.38 -2.34
C LEU A 19 -49.70 -27.50 -3.57
N PRO A 20 -50.72 -26.94 -4.23
CA PRO A 20 -50.55 -26.34 -5.56
C PRO A 20 -49.96 -24.95 -5.49
N VAL A 21 -49.09 -24.72 -6.47
CA VAL A 21 -48.39 -23.47 -6.78
C VAL A 21 -49.40 -22.43 -7.29
N ALA A 22 -49.52 -21.31 -6.56
CA ALA A 22 -50.06 -20.08 -7.12
C ALA A 22 -48.85 -19.26 -7.70
N LEU A 23 -48.81 -19.14 -9.02
CA LEU A 23 -47.90 -18.24 -9.72
C LEU A 23 -48.36 -16.80 -9.45
N ALA A 24 -47.67 -16.11 -8.55
CA ALA A 24 -47.66 -14.68 -8.51
C ALA A 24 -46.33 -14.18 -9.06
N ALA A 25 -46.35 -13.75 -10.30
CA ALA A 25 -45.22 -13.05 -10.92
C ALA A 25 -45.10 -11.67 -10.29
N CYS A 26 -44.22 -11.54 -9.30
CA CYS A 26 -43.69 -10.27 -8.87
C CYS A 26 -42.25 -10.15 -9.39
N SER A 27 -42.13 -9.52 -10.54
CA SER A 27 -40.82 -9.05 -11.04
C SER A 27 -40.30 -7.96 -10.12
N SER A 28 -39.52 -8.32 -9.11
CA SER A 28 -38.70 -7.38 -8.38
C SER A 28 -37.40 -7.17 -9.16
N PRO A 29 -37.05 -5.95 -9.56
CA PRO A 29 -35.73 -5.70 -10.09
C PRO A 29 -34.72 -5.91 -8.94
N THR A 30 -33.98 -6.99 -9.00
CA THR A 30 -32.81 -7.20 -8.15
C THR A 30 -31.79 -6.15 -8.50
N SER A 31 -31.85 -5.01 -7.80
CA SER A 31 -30.74 -4.06 -7.76
C SER A 31 -29.59 -4.74 -7.05
N THR A 32 -28.75 -5.42 -7.81
CA THR A 32 -27.42 -5.80 -7.36
C THR A 32 -26.65 -4.50 -7.19
N ALA A 33 -26.76 -3.91 -5.99
CA ALA A 33 -25.84 -2.86 -5.57
C ALA A 33 -24.46 -3.52 -5.46
N THR A 34 -23.79 -3.62 -6.60
CA THR A 34 -22.34 -3.81 -6.61
C THR A 34 -21.78 -2.60 -5.90
N SER A 35 -21.38 -2.78 -4.64
CA SER A 35 -20.58 -1.82 -3.90
C SER A 35 -19.24 -1.71 -4.64
N GLN A 36 -19.24 -0.95 -5.75
CA GLN A 36 -18.01 -0.50 -6.35
C GLN A 36 -17.41 0.49 -5.36
N LEU A 37 -16.41 0.02 -4.61
CA LEU A 37 -15.43 0.91 -4.02
C LEU A 37 -15.02 1.89 -5.11
N PRO A 38 -15.03 3.22 -4.85
CA PRO A 38 -14.54 4.17 -5.83
C PRO A 38 -13.13 3.72 -6.24
N PRO A 39 -12.82 3.71 -7.55
CA PRO A 39 -11.47 3.39 -7.97
C PRO A 39 -10.50 4.29 -7.21
N PRO A 40 -9.35 3.78 -6.79
CA PRO A 40 -8.34 4.60 -6.11
C PRO A 40 -8.09 5.83 -7.00
N PRO A 41 -7.99 7.02 -6.43
CA PRO A 41 -7.81 8.24 -7.21
C PRO A 41 -6.61 8.03 -8.14
N ILE A 42 -6.87 8.00 -9.43
CA ILE A 42 -5.84 7.91 -10.46
C ILE A 42 -4.92 9.09 -10.16
N ALA A 43 -3.65 8.79 -9.87
CA ALA A 43 -2.63 9.79 -9.63
C ALA A 43 -2.54 10.68 -10.89
N MET A 44 -3.33 11.75 -10.93
CA MET A 44 -3.29 12.69 -12.05
C MET A 44 -1.98 13.46 -11.96
N ALA A 45 -1.10 13.21 -12.92
CA ALA A 45 0.08 14.03 -13.11
C ALA A 45 -0.37 15.48 -13.34
N ARG A 46 0.02 16.37 -12.45
CA ARG A 46 -0.31 17.80 -12.54
C ARG A 46 0.61 18.49 -13.56
N ALA A 47 0.18 19.62 -14.10
CA ALA A 47 0.98 20.40 -15.05
C ALA A 47 2.34 20.85 -14.47
N ASP A 48 2.47 20.89 -13.12
CA ASP A 48 3.73 21.19 -12.40
C ASP A 48 4.67 19.99 -12.25
N GLY A 49 4.29 18.82 -12.77
CA GLY A 49 5.06 17.57 -12.70
C GLY A 49 5.02 16.86 -11.34
N TYR A 50 4.19 17.34 -10.42
CA TYR A 50 3.97 16.68 -9.14
C TYR A 50 2.80 15.70 -9.21
N THR A 51 2.95 14.56 -8.56
CA THR A 51 1.93 13.52 -8.47
C THR A 51 1.58 13.27 -7.00
N VAL A 52 0.29 13.13 -6.69
CA VAL A 52 -0.15 12.74 -5.35
C VAL A 52 0.27 11.30 -5.09
N MET A 53 1.06 11.07 -4.03
CA MET A 53 1.61 9.75 -3.69
C MET A 53 1.03 9.17 -2.41
N ALA A 54 0.64 10.00 -1.44
CA ALA A 54 0.13 9.55 -0.17
C ALA A 54 -0.70 10.64 0.52
N ASP A 55 -1.46 10.26 1.52
CA ASP A 55 -2.04 11.17 2.49
C ASP A 55 -1.04 11.47 3.61
N VAL A 56 -1.01 12.72 4.06
CA VAL A 56 -0.20 13.10 5.22
C VAL A 56 -0.63 12.32 6.47
N ALA A 57 -1.91 11.94 6.56
CA ALA A 57 -2.47 11.17 7.67
C ALA A 57 -1.90 9.74 7.78
N ASP A 58 -1.38 9.19 6.68
CA ASP A 58 -0.79 7.85 6.64
C ASP A 58 0.68 7.86 7.08
N LEU A 59 1.29 9.05 7.14
CA LEU A 59 2.70 9.20 7.50
C LEU A 59 2.89 9.05 9.01
N ARG A 60 3.80 8.17 9.39
CA ARG A 60 4.22 7.92 10.78
C ARG A 60 5.70 8.25 10.95
N PRO A 61 6.09 8.83 12.10
CA PRO A 61 7.49 9.20 12.33
C PRO A 61 8.48 8.04 12.34
N ASP A 62 7.98 6.84 12.54
CA ASP A 62 8.74 5.58 12.68
C ASP A 62 8.57 4.63 11.50
N ALA A 63 7.79 5.00 10.49
CA ALA A 63 7.53 4.16 9.33
C ALA A 63 7.83 4.89 8.01
N ALA A 64 8.09 4.12 6.96
CA ALA A 64 8.15 4.62 5.59
C ALA A 64 6.91 4.20 4.82
N ILE A 65 6.38 5.09 3.99
CA ILE A 65 5.35 4.75 3.00
C ILE A 65 6.07 4.29 1.74
N GLU A 66 6.01 3.00 1.43
CA GLU A 66 6.54 2.46 0.18
C GLU A 66 5.43 2.51 -0.90
N THR A 67 5.72 3.16 -2.01
CA THR A 67 4.78 3.32 -3.14
C THR A 67 5.51 3.31 -4.48
N MET A 68 4.75 3.41 -5.56
CA MET A 68 5.32 3.51 -6.91
C MET A 68 4.74 4.70 -7.66
N SER A 69 5.59 5.38 -8.43
CA SER A 69 5.12 6.42 -9.34
C SER A 69 4.28 5.82 -10.48
N PRO A 70 3.52 6.65 -11.22
CA PRO A 70 2.84 6.24 -12.45
C PRO A 70 3.79 5.55 -13.45
N ASP A 71 5.05 6.01 -13.50
CA ASP A 71 6.12 5.44 -14.34
C ASP A 71 6.77 4.19 -13.74
N LYS A 72 6.15 3.61 -12.70
CA LYS A 72 6.64 2.40 -12.00
C LYS A 72 8.02 2.55 -11.35
N LYS A 73 8.41 3.77 -11.00
CA LYS A 73 9.62 4.00 -10.20
C LYS A 73 9.29 3.81 -8.71
N PRO A 74 10.09 3.06 -7.97
CA PRO A 74 9.86 2.86 -6.54
C PRO A 74 10.15 4.15 -5.77
N ILE A 75 9.31 4.44 -4.79
CA ILE A 75 9.42 5.63 -3.94
C ILE A 75 9.20 5.20 -2.50
N ALA A 76 10.05 5.67 -1.60
CA ALA A 76 9.84 5.57 -0.17
C ALA A 76 9.75 6.98 0.43
N ILE A 77 8.70 7.23 1.18
CA ILE A 77 8.42 8.53 1.82
C ILE A 77 8.56 8.35 3.32
N THR A 78 9.37 9.21 3.94
CA THR A 78 9.60 9.25 5.40
C THR A 78 9.40 10.66 5.90
N GLY A 79 9.21 10.82 7.20
CA GLY A 79 9.10 12.13 7.85
C GLY A 79 8.10 12.14 9.00
N ASP A 80 7.88 13.32 9.54
CA ASP A 80 6.95 13.55 10.64
C ASP A 80 5.85 14.53 10.19
N ILE A 81 4.60 14.13 10.34
CA ILE A 81 3.43 15.00 10.05
C ILE A 81 3.46 16.32 10.81
N LYS A 82 4.06 16.33 12.01
CA LYS A 82 4.20 17.53 12.83
C LYS A 82 5.30 18.48 12.32
N LYS A 83 6.14 17.99 11.41
CA LYS A 83 7.24 18.71 10.77
C LYS A 83 7.24 18.48 9.27
N PRO A 84 6.36 19.15 8.52
CA PRO A 84 6.22 18.91 7.07
C PRO A 84 7.54 19.08 6.31
N GLU A 85 8.43 19.93 6.79
CA GLU A 85 9.78 20.14 6.25
C GLU A 85 10.71 18.92 6.40
N SER A 86 10.37 17.97 7.28
CA SER A 86 11.13 16.73 7.45
C SER A 86 10.71 15.63 6.48
N ILE A 87 9.66 15.86 5.68
CA ILE A 87 9.15 14.86 4.75
C ILE A 87 10.09 14.77 3.56
N VAL A 88 10.61 13.57 3.34
CA VAL A 88 11.55 13.27 2.27
C VAL A 88 11.03 12.08 1.46
N ALA A 89 11.17 12.16 0.14
CA ALA A 89 10.93 11.03 -0.75
C ALA A 89 12.25 10.60 -1.39
N VAL A 90 12.57 9.32 -1.30
CA VAL A 90 13.79 8.75 -1.88
C VAL A 90 13.45 7.63 -2.86
N ASN A 91 14.37 7.39 -3.79
CA ASN A 91 14.37 6.14 -4.55
C ASN A 91 15.00 5.04 -3.66
N PRO A 92 14.25 4.02 -3.23
CA PRO A 92 14.77 2.98 -2.35
C PRO A 92 15.66 1.95 -3.07
N THR A 93 16.26 2.33 -4.19
CA THR A 93 17.21 1.47 -4.91
C THR A 93 18.62 1.72 -4.41
N CYS A 94 19.22 0.71 -3.77
CA CYS A 94 20.56 0.78 -3.21
C CYS A 94 21.60 1.13 -4.24
N THR A 95 22.37 2.19 -4.01
CA THR A 95 23.39 2.71 -4.92
C THR A 95 24.61 1.80 -5.08
N HIS A 96 24.75 0.75 -4.23
CA HIS A 96 25.84 -0.23 -4.37
C HIS A 96 25.59 -1.22 -5.53
N LYS A 97 24.45 -1.92 -5.55
CA LYS A 97 24.13 -3.00 -6.51
C LYS A 97 22.66 -3.06 -6.92
N GLY A 98 21.89 -2.01 -6.70
CA GLY A 98 20.51 -1.92 -7.16
C GLY A 98 19.48 -2.71 -6.36
N CYS A 99 19.84 -3.30 -5.21
CA CYS A 99 18.85 -3.97 -4.34
C CYS A 99 17.88 -2.95 -3.75
N VAL A 100 16.62 -3.34 -3.55
CA VAL A 100 15.66 -2.49 -2.86
C VAL A 100 15.99 -2.46 -1.36
N VAL A 101 16.25 -1.27 -0.82
CA VAL A 101 16.45 -1.07 0.62
C VAL A 101 15.12 -1.18 1.35
N LYS A 102 15.16 -1.58 2.63
CA LYS A 102 14.00 -1.68 3.50
C LYS A 102 14.12 -0.71 4.66
N TRP A 103 12.99 -0.13 5.03
CA TRP A 103 12.92 0.71 6.23
C TRP A 103 13.10 -0.13 7.48
N ASN A 104 13.89 0.37 8.41
CA ASN A 104 14.09 -0.19 9.74
C ASN A 104 13.56 0.80 10.78
N ASP A 105 12.43 0.46 11.40
CA ASP A 105 11.72 1.32 12.35
C ASP A 105 12.56 1.62 13.59
N SER A 106 13.29 0.62 14.10
CA SER A 106 14.10 0.76 15.31
C SER A 106 15.28 1.70 15.10
N GLY A 107 15.91 1.65 13.93
CA GLY A 107 17.06 2.51 13.59
C GLY A 107 16.67 3.78 12.86
N LYS A 108 15.41 3.95 12.46
CA LYS A 108 14.92 5.05 11.61
C LYS A 108 15.79 5.29 10.39
N GLN A 109 16.13 4.20 9.70
CA GLN A 109 17.06 4.20 8.58
C GLN A 109 16.65 3.16 7.53
N PHE A 110 17.07 3.36 6.30
CA PHE A 110 16.97 2.35 5.27
C PHE A 110 18.13 1.38 5.36
N VAL A 111 17.87 0.08 5.23
CA VAL A 111 18.89 -0.97 5.25
C VAL A 111 18.79 -1.81 3.98
N CYS A 112 19.92 -2.01 3.32
CA CYS A 112 20.01 -2.87 2.15
C CYS A 112 20.18 -4.33 2.60
N PRO A 113 19.25 -5.24 2.25
CA PRO A 113 19.33 -6.64 2.69
C PRO A 113 20.45 -7.42 2.02
N CYS A 114 20.98 -6.94 0.88
CA CYS A 114 21.97 -7.66 0.12
C CYS A 114 23.37 -7.62 0.75
N HIS A 115 23.84 -6.45 1.17
CA HIS A 115 25.22 -6.28 1.67
C HIS A 115 25.28 -5.38 2.91
N GLY A 116 24.16 -5.06 3.54
CA GLY A 116 24.12 -4.33 4.81
C GLY A 116 24.45 -2.86 4.72
N ALA A 117 24.45 -2.25 3.52
CA ALA A 117 24.52 -0.79 3.40
C ALA A 117 23.34 -0.14 4.12
N SER A 118 23.55 0.96 4.81
CA SER A 118 22.47 1.69 5.47
C SER A 118 22.51 3.17 5.15
N PHE A 119 21.29 3.76 5.13
CA PHE A 119 21.07 5.15 4.72
C PHE A 119 20.10 5.80 5.71
N ALA A 120 20.34 7.05 6.04
CA ALA A 120 19.44 7.86 6.85
C ALA A 120 18.06 8.02 6.18
N SER A 121 17.07 8.49 6.92
CA SER A 121 15.76 8.86 6.36
C SER A 121 15.87 9.87 5.22
N SER A 122 16.89 10.72 5.23
CA SER A 122 17.21 11.68 4.17
C SER A 122 17.87 11.06 2.92
N GLY A 123 18.16 9.76 2.93
CA GLY A 123 18.89 9.08 1.87
C GLY A 123 20.42 9.12 1.99
N GLN A 124 20.99 9.87 2.95
CA GLN A 124 22.43 9.94 3.15
C GLN A 124 23.01 8.61 3.61
N VAL A 125 24.23 8.26 3.13
CA VAL A 125 24.91 7.03 3.53
C VAL A 125 25.32 7.11 5.01
N ILE A 126 24.91 6.11 5.79
CA ILE A 126 25.37 5.90 7.17
C ILE A 126 26.48 4.85 7.20
N LYS A 127 26.30 3.75 6.41
CA LYS A 127 27.22 2.61 6.39
C LYS A 127 27.32 2.05 4.99
N GLY A 128 28.58 1.81 4.54
CA GLY A 128 28.86 1.14 3.28
C GLY A 128 28.36 -0.32 3.22
N PRO A 129 28.49 -0.96 2.06
CA PRO A 129 29.41 -0.66 0.97
C PRO A 129 28.95 0.39 -0.07
N ALA A 130 27.75 0.94 0.03
CA ALA A 130 27.34 2.06 -0.83
C ALA A 130 28.16 3.31 -0.50
N SER A 131 28.62 4.02 -1.51
CA SER A 131 29.40 5.26 -1.41
C SER A 131 28.59 6.52 -1.73
N GLU A 132 27.43 6.35 -2.35
CA GLU A 132 26.56 7.45 -2.78
C GLU A 132 25.22 7.39 -2.07
N PRO A 133 24.59 8.56 -1.79
CA PRO A 133 23.27 8.61 -1.17
C PRO A 133 22.18 8.02 -2.09
N LEU A 134 21.05 7.67 -1.51
CA LEU A 134 19.85 7.35 -2.28
C LEU A 134 19.37 8.60 -3.03
N PRO A 135 18.99 8.49 -4.31
CA PRO A 135 18.43 9.61 -5.04
C PRO A 135 17.15 10.12 -4.35
N THR A 136 17.01 11.43 -4.26
CA THR A 136 15.84 12.09 -3.64
C THR A 136 14.95 12.70 -4.71
N TYR A 137 13.67 12.79 -4.38
CA TYR A 137 12.64 13.43 -5.22
C TYR A 137 12.18 14.74 -4.59
N GLY A 138 11.72 15.68 -5.41
CA GLY A 138 11.06 16.88 -4.92
C GLY A 138 9.76 16.55 -4.18
N VAL A 139 9.57 17.09 -2.98
CA VAL A 139 8.37 16.85 -2.18
C VAL A 139 7.70 18.16 -1.85
N LYS A 140 6.36 18.18 -1.86
CA LYS A 140 5.54 19.24 -1.28
C LYS A 140 4.30 18.66 -0.64
N VAL A 141 3.76 19.37 0.33
CA VAL A 141 2.51 19.02 1.00
C VAL A 141 1.46 20.06 0.66
N GLU A 142 0.35 19.62 0.11
CA GLU A 142 -0.79 20.47 -0.24
C GLU A 142 -2.10 19.76 0.14
N ASN A 143 -2.99 20.48 0.82
CA ASN A 143 -4.33 19.98 1.18
C ASN A 143 -4.33 18.60 1.85
N GLY A 144 -3.36 18.36 2.74
CA GLY A 144 -3.23 17.08 3.44
C GLY A 144 -2.72 15.92 2.57
N LYS A 145 -2.23 16.22 1.36
CA LYS A 145 -1.62 15.24 0.45
C LYS A 145 -0.11 15.46 0.32
N ILE A 146 0.61 14.37 0.19
CA ILE A 146 2.04 14.37 -0.12
C ILE A 146 2.19 14.21 -1.63
N LEU A 147 2.79 15.21 -2.25
CA LEU A 147 3.04 15.24 -3.68
C LEU A 147 4.54 15.08 -3.93
N VAL A 148 4.88 14.25 -4.91
CA VAL A 148 6.27 13.95 -5.27
C VAL A 148 6.49 14.24 -6.74
N LYS A 149 7.61 14.89 -7.05
CA LYS A 149 8.08 15.13 -8.41
C LYS A 149 9.12 14.08 -8.77
N VAL A 150 8.77 13.17 -9.68
CA VAL A 150 9.58 11.98 -10.05
C VAL A 150 10.27 12.17 -11.39
#